data_7f682dbbaff12df7bc49c8a864e4f1ab
#
_entry.id   7f682dbbaff12df7bc49c8a864e4f1ab
#
_cell.length_a   1.000
_cell.length_b   1.000
_cell.length_c   1.000
_cell.angle_alpha   90.00
_cell.angle_beta   90.00
_cell.angle_gamma   90.00
#
_symmetry.space_group_name_H-M   'P 1'
#
loop_
_entity.id
_entity.type
_entity.pdbx_description
1 polymer ?
#
loop_
_entity_poly.entity_id
_entity_poly.type
_entity_poly.pdbx_seq_one_letter_code
_entity_poly.pdbx_strand_id
1 'polypeptide(L)'
;IITAAICGAEVTKEHTPHVPYTVEEIVREAKSAYDAGASVIHLHVREDDGTPTQSKDRFKMCIDAIKEACPDAIIQPSTGGAVGMTDEERLQPVFLKPEMASLDCGTCNFGGDEIFVNTENMIINFSKYMIENGVKPECEVFDKSMIDMAIRLAKKGHIQTPMHFNFVMGVNGGISATPRDLVFLIGSIPSESSFTVSAMGRNQFPMAAMAIITGGHVRVGFEDNVYLKKGILA
;
A
#
# COMPACT_ATOMS: atom_id res chain seq x y z
N ILE A 1 5.47 -13.55 2.62
CA ILE A 1 6.04 -12.19 2.53
C ILE A 1 5.38 -11.32 3.59
N ILE A 2 6.18 -10.46 4.25
CA ILE A 2 5.70 -9.43 5.16
C ILE A 2 6.01 -8.07 4.55
N THR A 3 4.99 -7.25 4.37
CA THR A 3 5.09 -5.85 3.97
C THR A 3 4.94 -4.96 5.19
N ALA A 4 5.88 -4.04 5.40
CA ALA A 4 5.80 -3.03 6.44
C ALA A 4 5.40 -1.67 5.85
N ALA A 5 4.19 -1.20 6.20
CA ALA A 5 3.67 0.12 5.83
C ALA A 5 4.00 1.13 6.94
N ILE A 6 5.22 1.67 6.86
CA ILE A 6 5.87 2.36 7.99
C ILE A 6 5.39 3.79 8.24
N CYS A 7 4.69 4.42 7.29
CA CYS A 7 4.36 5.85 7.39
C CYS A 7 2.86 6.13 7.12
N GLY A 8 2.43 5.99 5.85
CA GLY A 8 1.11 6.42 5.40
C GLY A 8 0.96 7.93 5.20
N ALA A 9 -0.15 8.37 4.60
CA ALA A 9 -0.46 9.78 4.40
C ALA A 9 -1.31 10.38 5.53
N GLU A 10 -2.13 9.57 6.21
CA GLU A 10 -3.16 10.04 7.15
C GLU A 10 -2.71 10.02 8.62
N VAL A 11 -1.80 9.10 9.00
CA VAL A 11 -1.32 8.98 10.37
C VAL A 11 -0.33 10.09 10.69
N THR A 12 -0.54 10.79 11.81
CA THR A 12 0.33 11.89 12.25
C THR A 12 0.98 11.61 13.61
N LYS A 13 1.93 12.45 14.01
CA LYS A 13 2.57 12.38 15.35
C LYS A 13 1.60 12.64 16.51
N GLU A 14 0.39 13.11 16.22
CA GLU A 14 -0.70 13.17 17.21
C GLU A 14 -1.31 11.80 17.51
N HIS A 15 -1.35 10.91 16.49
CA HIS A 15 -1.83 9.53 16.64
C HIS A 15 -0.79 8.64 17.30
N THR A 16 0.47 8.79 16.93
CA THR A 16 1.62 8.12 17.53
C THR A 16 2.89 8.95 17.32
N PRO A 17 3.71 9.18 18.38
CA PRO A 17 4.96 9.92 18.23
C PRO A 17 6.00 9.18 17.37
N HIS A 18 5.76 7.91 17.07
CA HIS A 18 6.69 7.03 16.36
C HIS A 18 6.57 7.07 14.85
N VAL A 19 5.48 7.63 14.29
CA VAL A 19 5.35 7.73 12.83
C VAL A 19 6.48 8.58 12.23
N PRO A 20 7.21 8.06 11.23
CA PRO A 20 8.38 8.74 10.70
C PRO A 20 8.00 9.85 9.70
N TYR A 21 8.67 11.00 9.79
CA TYR A 21 8.53 12.13 8.86
C TYR A 21 9.81 12.39 8.09
N THR A 22 10.95 12.50 8.81
CA THR A 22 12.24 12.81 8.17
C THR A 22 12.84 11.57 7.49
N VAL A 23 13.80 11.78 6.59
CA VAL A 23 14.51 10.68 5.91
C VAL A 23 15.16 9.74 6.93
N GLU A 24 15.77 10.31 7.97
CA GLU A 24 16.44 9.54 9.04
C GLU A 24 15.43 8.69 9.83
N GLU A 25 14.26 9.26 10.15
CA GLU A 25 13.18 8.54 10.83
C GLU A 25 12.65 7.40 9.94
N ILE A 26 12.41 7.67 8.65
CA ILE A 26 11.95 6.67 7.66
C ILE A 26 12.97 5.52 7.53
N VAL A 27 14.25 5.82 7.41
CA VAL A 27 15.30 4.79 7.31
C VAL A 27 15.38 3.95 8.59
N ARG A 28 15.29 4.58 9.75
CA ARG A 28 15.30 3.87 11.04
C ARG A 28 14.13 2.89 11.15
N GLU A 29 12.91 3.32 10.81
CA GLU A 29 11.73 2.45 10.87
C GLU A 29 11.79 1.35 9.79
N ALA A 30 12.21 1.67 8.58
CA ALA A 30 12.42 0.68 7.52
C ALA A 30 13.44 -0.38 7.94
N LYS A 31 14.58 0.04 8.53
CA LYS A 31 15.62 -0.86 9.02
C LYS A 31 15.12 -1.74 10.16
N SER A 32 14.37 -1.17 11.11
CA SER A 32 13.77 -1.92 12.20
C SER A 32 12.81 -3.00 11.71
N ALA A 33 11.94 -2.65 10.74
CA ALA A 33 11.03 -3.60 10.12
C ALA A 33 11.76 -4.69 9.32
N TYR A 34 12.79 -4.32 8.56
CA TYR A 34 13.63 -5.24 7.80
C TYR A 34 14.35 -6.24 8.72
N ASP A 35 14.97 -5.77 9.81
CA ASP A 35 15.64 -6.64 10.79
C ASP A 35 14.64 -7.57 11.51
N ALA A 36 13.38 -7.16 11.63
CA ALA A 36 12.31 -8.00 12.15
C ALA A 36 11.75 -9.01 11.12
N GLY A 37 12.21 -8.96 9.85
CA GLY A 37 11.87 -9.92 8.80
C GLY A 37 10.91 -9.40 7.71
N ALA A 38 10.61 -8.11 7.66
CA ALA A 38 9.88 -7.54 6.53
C ALA A 38 10.72 -7.62 5.25
N SER A 39 10.10 -8.07 4.16
CA SER A 39 10.74 -8.17 2.84
C SER A 39 10.38 -7.01 1.92
N VAL A 40 9.24 -6.38 2.18
CA VAL A 40 8.74 -5.23 1.42
C VAL A 40 8.52 -4.06 2.38
N ILE A 41 9.00 -2.89 1.98
CA ILE A 41 8.73 -1.62 2.67
C ILE A 41 7.77 -0.82 1.80
N HIS A 42 6.52 -0.71 2.24
CA HIS A 42 5.55 0.18 1.62
C HIS A 42 5.83 1.61 2.09
N LEU A 43 6.06 2.49 1.14
CA LEU A 43 6.63 3.80 1.40
C LEU A 43 5.71 4.93 0.95
N HIS A 44 5.24 5.71 1.90
CA HIS A 44 4.86 7.10 1.75
C HIS A 44 6.00 7.99 2.23
N VAL A 45 6.12 9.18 1.67
CA VAL A 45 7.09 10.18 2.13
C VAL A 45 6.38 11.46 2.56
N ARG A 46 7.04 12.21 3.43
CA ARG A 46 6.54 13.47 3.97
C ARG A 46 7.63 14.52 3.94
N GLU A 47 7.24 15.77 3.93
CA GLU A 47 8.16 16.85 4.30
C GLU A 47 8.51 16.76 5.80
N ASP A 48 9.56 17.44 6.24
CA ASP A 48 10.04 17.34 7.62
C ASP A 48 9.04 17.88 8.66
N ASP A 49 8.09 18.70 8.23
CA ASP A 49 6.98 19.19 9.06
C ASP A 49 5.81 18.18 9.17
N GLY A 50 5.89 17.07 8.45
CA GLY A 50 4.87 16.02 8.42
C GLY A 50 3.84 16.16 7.30
N THR A 51 3.93 17.19 6.45
CA THR A 51 3.02 17.33 5.30
C THR A 51 3.24 16.19 4.32
N PRO A 52 2.19 15.43 3.92
CA PRO A 52 2.31 14.40 2.90
C PRO A 52 2.78 14.98 1.56
N THR A 53 3.69 14.29 0.89
CA THR A 53 4.21 14.74 -0.41
C THR A 53 4.39 13.55 -1.37
N GLN A 54 4.27 13.82 -2.68
CA GLN A 54 4.60 12.87 -3.74
C GLN A 54 5.84 13.33 -4.52
N SER A 55 6.65 14.22 -3.93
CA SER A 55 7.89 14.71 -4.52
C SER A 55 8.81 13.57 -4.93
N LYS A 56 9.14 13.49 -6.23
CA LYS A 56 10.10 12.52 -6.77
C LYS A 56 11.44 12.59 -6.05
N ASP A 57 11.92 13.79 -5.75
CA ASP A 57 13.21 13.96 -5.08
C ASP A 57 13.17 13.44 -3.65
N ARG A 58 12.05 13.68 -2.93
CA ARG A 58 11.85 13.16 -1.58
C ARG A 58 11.81 11.63 -1.57
N PHE A 59 11.05 11.02 -2.50
CA PHE A 59 11.05 9.57 -2.67
C PHE A 59 12.45 9.04 -2.99
N LYS A 60 13.17 9.70 -3.89
CA LYS A 60 14.54 9.29 -4.25
C LYS A 60 15.47 9.28 -3.04
N MET A 61 15.47 10.35 -2.24
CA MET A 61 16.28 10.43 -1.02
C MET A 61 15.96 9.28 -0.05
N CYS A 62 14.69 9.03 0.20
CA CYS A 62 14.27 7.95 1.10
C CYS A 62 14.62 6.56 0.53
N ILE A 63 14.35 6.30 -0.74
CA ILE A 63 14.64 5.01 -1.40
C ILE A 63 16.13 4.71 -1.38
N ASP A 64 16.96 5.68 -1.77
CA ASP A 64 18.42 5.50 -1.78
C ASP A 64 18.95 5.17 -0.38
N ALA A 65 18.52 5.92 0.62
CA ALA A 65 18.95 5.72 2.00
C ALA A 65 18.42 4.40 2.61
N ILE A 66 17.18 3.98 2.29
CA ILE A 66 16.67 2.68 2.70
C ILE A 66 17.45 1.55 2.02
N LYS A 67 17.75 1.64 0.72
CA LYS A 67 18.50 0.61 -0.01
C LYS A 67 19.95 0.48 0.49
N GLU A 68 20.56 1.56 0.97
CA GLU A 68 21.86 1.49 1.64
C GLU A 68 21.79 0.71 2.96
N ALA A 69 20.75 0.95 3.77
CA ALA A 69 20.55 0.29 5.06
C ALA A 69 19.98 -1.13 4.96
N CYS A 70 19.19 -1.42 3.91
CA CYS A 70 18.40 -2.64 3.70
C CYS A 70 18.51 -3.07 2.22
N PRO A 71 19.70 -3.58 1.76
CA PRO A 71 19.97 -3.76 0.34
C PRO A 71 19.02 -4.75 -0.37
N ASP A 72 18.52 -5.75 0.35
CA ASP A 72 17.64 -6.79 -0.20
C ASP A 72 16.15 -6.47 -0.04
N ALA A 73 15.79 -5.37 0.64
CA ALA A 73 14.39 -4.98 0.80
C ALA A 73 13.80 -4.51 -0.54
N ILE A 74 12.61 -4.96 -0.87
CA ILE A 74 11.81 -4.39 -1.95
C ILE A 74 11.18 -3.11 -1.45
N ILE A 75 11.42 -2.00 -2.13
CA ILE A 75 10.76 -0.73 -1.80
C ILE A 75 9.57 -0.55 -2.73
N GLN A 76 8.40 -0.40 -2.12
CA GLN A 76 7.13 -0.21 -2.80
C GLN A 76 6.59 1.21 -2.51
N PRO A 77 6.89 2.19 -3.35
CA PRO A 77 6.28 3.51 -3.21
C PRO A 77 4.78 3.47 -3.43
N SER A 78 4.06 4.26 -2.63
CA SER A 78 2.63 4.48 -2.86
C SER A 78 2.41 5.40 -4.04
N THR A 79 1.44 5.06 -4.91
CA THR A 79 0.84 5.96 -5.89
C THR A 79 -0.51 6.49 -5.44
N GLY A 80 -0.94 6.17 -4.22
CA GLY A 80 -2.14 6.74 -3.60
C GLY A 80 -1.98 8.21 -3.24
N GLY A 81 -0.84 8.56 -2.66
CA GLY A 81 -0.60 9.89 -2.13
C GLY A 81 -1.52 10.21 -0.95
N ALA A 82 -1.94 11.46 -0.85
CA ALA A 82 -3.02 11.91 0.01
C ALA A 82 -4.26 12.26 -0.84
N VAL A 83 -5.45 12.22 -0.23
CA VAL A 83 -6.68 12.61 -0.92
C VAL A 83 -6.56 14.01 -1.49
N GLY A 84 -6.96 14.18 -2.76
CA GLY A 84 -6.90 15.47 -3.49
C GLY A 84 -5.62 15.73 -4.27
N MET A 85 -4.60 14.89 -4.18
CA MET A 85 -3.42 14.99 -5.03
C MET A 85 -3.76 14.63 -6.48
N THR A 86 -3.09 15.32 -7.43
CA THR A 86 -3.29 15.11 -8.87
C THR A 86 -2.65 13.81 -9.36
N ASP A 87 -3.06 13.34 -10.54
CA ASP A 87 -2.49 12.16 -11.20
C ASP A 87 -1.00 12.32 -11.44
N GLU A 88 -0.57 13.51 -11.87
CA GLU A 88 0.82 13.83 -12.12
C GLU A 88 1.68 13.76 -10.85
N GLU A 89 1.16 14.25 -9.73
CA GLU A 89 1.82 14.13 -8.43
C GLU A 89 1.93 12.68 -8.00
N ARG A 90 0.81 11.94 -8.05
CA ARG A 90 0.74 10.55 -7.61
C ARG A 90 1.66 9.62 -8.41
N LEU A 91 1.92 9.93 -9.68
CA LEU A 91 2.81 9.15 -10.56
C LEU A 91 4.31 9.40 -10.33
N GLN A 92 4.70 10.45 -9.60
CA GLN A 92 6.12 10.82 -9.47
C GLN A 92 7.05 9.68 -9.04
N PRO A 93 6.71 8.83 -8.05
CA PRO A 93 7.59 7.75 -7.63
C PRO A 93 7.78 6.64 -8.68
N VAL A 94 6.84 6.45 -9.62
CA VAL A 94 6.95 5.46 -10.70
C VAL A 94 8.15 5.75 -11.61
N PHE A 95 8.47 7.03 -11.82
CA PHE A 95 9.61 7.46 -12.65
C PHE A 95 10.98 7.24 -12.00
N LEU A 96 11.03 6.77 -10.75
CA LEU A 96 12.24 6.26 -10.10
C LEU A 96 12.50 4.79 -10.42
N LYS A 97 11.57 4.14 -11.12
CA LYS A 97 11.64 2.73 -11.53
C LYS A 97 11.84 1.76 -10.37
N PRO A 98 11.02 1.85 -9.32
CA PRO A 98 11.06 0.86 -8.24
C PRO A 98 10.68 -0.52 -8.77
N GLU A 99 10.99 -1.57 -8.02
CA GLU A 99 10.63 -2.96 -8.39
C GLU A 99 9.11 -3.15 -8.44
N MET A 100 8.37 -2.50 -7.54
CA MET A 100 6.91 -2.49 -7.52
C MET A 100 6.36 -1.16 -6.96
N ALA A 101 5.09 -0.90 -7.20
CA ALA A 101 4.36 0.23 -6.62
C ALA A 101 2.88 -0.13 -6.44
N SER A 102 2.15 0.57 -5.57
CA SER A 102 0.71 0.36 -5.42
C SER A 102 -0.05 0.88 -6.66
N LEU A 103 -1.18 0.25 -6.96
CA LEU A 103 -2.13 0.65 -8.01
C LEU A 103 -3.55 0.52 -7.45
N ASP A 104 -4.15 1.63 -7.05
CA ASP A 104 -5.50 1.66 -6.51
C ASP A 104 -6.53 1.36 -7.61
N CYS A 105 -7.31 0.30 -7.45
CA CYS A 105 -8.18 -0.24 -8.49
C CYS A 105 -9.63 0.21 -8.41
N GLY A 106 -9.91 1.36 -7.79
CA GLY A 106 -11.26 1.92 -7.76
C GLY A 106 -11.43 3.10 -6.82
N THR A 107 -12.47 3.86 -7.07
CA THR A 107 -12.90 5.01 -6.25
C THR A 107 -13.68 4.51 -5.04
N CYS A 108 -13.39 5.05 -3.86
CA CYS A 108 -14.16 4.76 -2.65
C CYS A 108 -14.30 6.00 -1.77
N ASN A 109 -15.29 5.98 -0.87
CA ASN A 109 -15.33 6.91 0.25
C ASN A 109 -14.16 6.61 1.18
N PHE A 110 -13.46 7.65 1.62
CA PHE A 110 -12.27 7.51 2.44
C PHE A 110 -12.36 8.46 3.64
N GLY A 111 -12.14 7.94 4.84
CA GLY A 111 -12.11 8.79 6.03
C GLY A 111 -13.40 9.53 6.38
N GLY A 112 -14.57 9.12 5.88
CA GLY A 112 -15.85 9.74 6.14
C GLY A 112 -16.39 10.54 4.94
N ASP A 113 -16.14 11.83 4.88
CA ASP A 113 -16.70 12.73 3.84
C ASP A 113 -15.78 12.89 2.62
N GLU A 114 -14.60 12.30 2.62
CA GLU A 114 -13.65 12.39 1.52
C GLU A 114 -13.89 11.30 0.47
N ILE A 115 -13.52 11.60 -0.77
CA ILE A 115 -13.58 10.67 -1.89
C ILE A 115 -12.18 10.44 -2.41
N PHE A 116 -11.69 9.20 -2.28
CA PHE A 116 -10.44 8.78 -2.90
C PHE A 116 -10.73 8.34 -4.33
N VAL A 117 -10.39 9.22 -5.29
CA VAL A 117 -10.77 9.07 -6.69
C VAL A 117 -9.74 8.22 -7.44
N ASN A 118 -10.19 7.12 -8.03
CA ASN A 118 -9.41 6.26 -8.91
C ASN A 118 -10.34 5.78 -10.05
N THR A 119 -10.46 6.62 -11.09
CA THR A 119 -11.28 6.28 -12.25
C THR A 119 -10.63 5.21 -13.11
N GLU A 120 -11.40 4.52 -13.96
CA GLU A 120 -10.86 3.52 -14.88
C GLU A 120 -9.74 4.09 -15.77
N ASN A 121 -9.90 5.33 -16.25
CA ASN A 121 -8.86 5.97 -17.05
C ASN A 121 -7.58 6.26 -16.26
N MET A 122 -7.68 6.67 -15.00
CA MET A 122 -6.52 6.84 -14.11
C MET A 122 -5.78 5.52 -13.92
N ILE A 123 -6.51 4.44 -13.61
CA ILE A 123 -5.93 3.10 -13.42
C ILE A 123 -5.19 2.64 -14.67
N ILE A 124 -5.79 2.80 -15.85
CA ILE A 124 -5.16 2.48 -17.14
C ILE A 124 -3.89 3.31 -17.36
N ASN A 125 -3.95 4.61 -17.09
CA ASN A 125 -2.83 5.52 -17.26
C ASN A 125 -1.67 5.17 -16.30
N PHE A 126 -1.97 4.95 -15.01
CA PHE A 126 -0.97 4.57 -14.02
C PHE A 126 -0.31 3.24 -14.37
N SER A 127 -1.11 2.24 -14.69
CA SER A 127 -0.60 0.93 -15.09
C SER A 127 0.26 0.99 -16.36
N LYS A 128 -0.11 1.83 -17.34
CA LYS A 128 0.68 2.09 -18.53
C LYS A 128 2.08 2.62 -18.17
N TYR A 129 2.16 3.65 -17.33
CA TYR A 129 3.46 4.18 -16.88
C TYR A 129 4.26 3.16 -16.07
N MET A 130 3.61 2.34 -15.25
CA MET A 130 4.28 1.25 -14.53
C MET A 130 4.89 0.24 -15.52
N ILE A 131 4.14 -0.20 -16.52
CA ILE A 131 4.62 -1.12 -17.57
C ILE A 131 5.82 -0.51 -18.31
N GLU A 132 5.70 0.74 -18.77
CA GLU A 132 6.76 1.44 -19.52
C GLU A 132 8.05 1.62 -18.71
N ASN A 133 7.95 1.70 -17.39
CA ASN A 133 9.09 1.85 -16.48
C ASN A 133 9.56 0.52 -15.84
N GLY A 134 8.93 -0.60 -16.17
CA GLY A 134 9.28 -1.92 -15.61
C GLY A 134 8.89 -2.11 -14.15
N VAL A 135 7.88 -1.37 -13.66
CA VAL A 135 7.38 -1.40 -12.29
C VAL A 135 6.24 -2.39 -12.18
N LYS A 136 6.32 -3.33 -11.23
CA LYS A 136 5.24 -4.29 -10.95
C LYS A 136 4.12 -3.62 -10.17
N PRO A 137 2.87 -3.59 -10.69
CA PRO A 137 1.74 -3.09 -9.90
C PRO A 137 1.33 -4.07 -8.81
N GLU A 138 1.08 -3.58 -7.60
CA GLU A 138 0.24 -4.23 -6.60
C GLU A 138 -1.16 -3.62 -6.70
N CYS A 139 -2.14 -4.44 -7.09
CA CYS A 139 -3.52 -3.98 -7.24
C CYS A 139 -4.18 -3.84 -5.86
N GLU A 140 -4.26 -2.61 -5.34
CA GLU A 140 -4.97 -2.33 -4.10
C GLU A 140 -6.47 -2.28 -4.35
N VAL A 141 -7.21 -3.07 -3.57
CA VAL A 141 -8.65 -3.23 -3.72
C VAL A 141 -9.33 -3.11 -2.36
N PHE A 142 -10.34 -2.25 -2.30
CA PHE A 142 -11.13 -1.97 -1.10
C PHE A 142 -12.49 -2.68 -1.13
N ASP A 143 -12.83 -3.28 -2.27
CA ASP A 143 -14.08 -4.02 -2.47
C ASP A 143 -13.94 -5.01 -3.64
N LYS A 144 -14.85 -5.98 -3.68
CA LYS A 144 -14.89 -7.01 -4.74
C LYS A 144 -15.05 -6.44 -6.14
N SER A 145 -15.79 -5.34 -6.30
CA SER A 145 -15.98 -4.67 -7.59
C SER A 145 -14.68 -4.16 -8.21
N MET A 146 -13.70 -3.80 -7.35
CA MET A 146 -12.37 -3.36 -7.78
C MET A 146 -11.53 -4.54 -8.29
N ILE A 147 -11.71 -5.74 -7.72
CA ILE A 147 -11.12 -6.97 -8.27
C ILE A 147 -11.64 -7.22 -9.69
N ASP A 148 -12.96 -7.11 -9.90
CA ASP A 148 -13.56 -7.29 -11.24
C ASP A 148 -13.03 -6.27 -12.25
N MET A 149 -12.85 -5.02 -11.81
CA MET A 149 -12.26 -3.98 -12.65
C MET A 149 -10.82 -4.34 -13.01
N ALA A 150 -9.98 -4.68 -12.05
CA ALA A 150 -8.58 -5.04 -12.29
C ALA A 150 -8.46 -6.25 -13.23
N ILE A 151 -9.27 -7.31 -13.04
CA ILE A 151 -9.32 -8.48 -13.93
C ILE A 151 -9.74 -8.10 -15.35
N ARG A 152 -10.76 -7.24 -15.47
CA ARG A 152 -11.23 -6.77 -16.79
C ARG A 152 -10.16 -5.97 -17.51
N LEU A 153 -9.42 -5.13 -16.80
CA LEU A 153 -8.31 -4.35 -17.36
C LEU A 153 -7.12 -5.25 -17.72
N ALA A 154 -6.79 -6.25 -16.90
CA ALA A 154 -5.76 -7.24 -17.22
C ALA A 154 -6.09 -8.03 -18.48
N LYS A 155 -7.35 -8.48 -18.66
CA LYS A 155 -7.81 -9.15 -19.90
C LYS A 155 -7.69 -8.28 -21.14
N LYS A 156 -7.72 -6.95 -21.01
CA LYS A 156 -7.48 -5.99 -22.10
C LYS A 156 -6.00 -5.64 -22.30
N GLY A 157 -5.09 -6.21 -21.50
CA GLY A 157 -3.66 -5.94 -21.58
C GLY A 157 -3.21 -4.65 -20.87
N HIS A 158 -4.08 -4.01 -20.09
CA HIS A 158 -3.74 -2.79 -19.35
C HIS A 158 -3.02 -3.07 -18.03
N ILE A 159 -3.23 -4.22 -17.40
CA ILE A 159 -2.54 -4.62 -16.16
C ILE A 159 -1.74 -5.90 -16.42
N GLN A 160 -0.51 -5.96 -15.90
CA GLN A 160 0.38 -7.12 -16.04
C GLN A 160 -0.15 -8.34 -15.28
N THR A 161 0.04 -9.52 -15.88
CA THR A 161 -0.23 -10.82 -15.25
C THR A 161 1.08 -11.61 -15.06
N PRO A 162 1.17 -12.53 -14.08
CA PRO A 162 0.18 -12.78 -13.02
C PRO A 162 0.00 -11.56 -12.13
N MET A 163 -1.24 -11.36 -11.62
CA MET A 163 -1.58 -10.22 -10.79
C MET A 163 -1.16 -10.45 -9.34
N HIS A 164 -0.82 -9.38 -8.65
CA HIS A 164 -0.69 -9.35 -7.20
C HIS A 164 -1.72 -8.39 -6.63
N PHE A 165 -2.54 -8.84 -5.71
CA PHE A 165 -3.57 -8.03 -5.08
C PHE A 165 -3.18 -7.66 -3.65
N ASN A 166 -3.57 -6.48 -3.20
CA ASN A 166 -3.61 -6.12 -1.79
C ASN A 166 -5.07 -5.88 -1.39
N PHE A 167 -5.60 -6.74 -0.52
CA PHE A 167 -6.95 -6.60 0.03
C PHE A 167 -6.90 -5.63 1.21
N VAL A 168 -7.29 -4.39 0.98
CA VAL A 168 -7.36 -3.34 2.00
C VAL A 168 -8.72 -3.39 2.67
N MET A 169 -8.78 -3.93 3.88
CA MET A 169 -10.02 -4.30 4.56
C MET A 169 -10.30 -3.43 5.80
N GLY A 170 -11.56 -3.05 5.97
CA GLY A 170 -11.99 -2.30 7.15
C GLY A 170 -11.85 -0.79 7.05
N VAL A 171 -11.57 -0.26 5.86
CA VAL A 171 -11.70 1.17 5.55
C VAL A 171 -13.18 1.54 5.46
N ASN A 172 -13.57 2.71 5.95
CA ASN A 172 -14.93 3.23 5.76
C ASN A 172 -15.20 3.39 4.26
N GLY A 173 -16.31 2.82 3.80
CA GLY A 173 -16.65 2.80 2.37
C GLY A 173 -16.07 1.63 1.57
N GLY A 174 -15.26 0.77 2.20
CA GLY A 174 -14.75 -0.48 1.65
C GLY A 174 -15.37 -1.72 2.30
N ILE A 175 -14.84 -2.89 1.93
CA ILE A 175 -15.27 -4.18 2.49
C ILE A 175 -14.84 -4.32 3.96
N SER A 176 -15.67 -4.97 4.76
CA SER A 176 -15.37 -5.19 6.18
C SER A 176 -14.20 -6.15 6.38
N ALA A 177 -13.42 -5.92 7.44
CA ALA A 177 -12.32 -6.82 7.83
C ALA A 177 -12.86 -8.01 8.64
N THR A 178 -13.51 -8.96 7.95
CA THR A 178 -14.02 -10.21 8.55
C THR A 178 -13.45 -11.44 7.84
N PRO A 179 -13.30 -12.58 8.53
CA PRO A 179 -12.86 -13.83 7.89
C PRO A 179 -13.73 -14.24 6.69
N ARG A 180 -15.05 -14.02 6.77
CA ARG A 180 -15.99 -14.31 5.69
C ARG A 180 -15.69 -13.50 4.44
N ASP A 181 -15.47 -12.19 4.62
CA ASP A 181 -15.22 -11.28 3.52
C ASP A 181 -13.83 -11.55 2.89
N LEU A 182 -12.83 -11.90 3.69
CA LEU A 182 -11.53 -12.31 3.18
C LEU A 182 -11.63 -13.57 2.29
N VAL A 183 -12.32 -14.60 2.74
CA VAL A 183 -12.53 -15.82 1.94
C VAL A 183 -13.27 -15.51 0.64
N PHE A 184 -14.23 -14.60 0.67
CA PHE A 184 -14.93 -14.12 -0.51
C PHE A 184 -14.01 -13.41 -1.51
N LEU A 185 -13.12 -12.54 -1.04
CA LEU A 185 -12.13 -11.87 -1.91
C LEU A 185 -11.13 -12.87 -2.51
N ILE A 186 -10.62 -13.82 -1.70
CA ILE A 186 -9.70 -14.88 -2.17
C ILE A 186 -10.35 -15.69 -3.28
N GLY A 187 -11.61 -16.06 -3.13
CA GLY A 187 -12.37 -16.80 -4.16
C GLY A 187 -12.69 -15.96 -5.41
N SER A 188 -12.41 -14.66 -5.40
CA SER A 188 -12.73 -13.73 -6.50
C SER A 188 -11.53 -13.40 -7.40
N ILE A 189 -10.30 -13.73 -6.99
CA ILE A 189 -9.10 -13.49 -7.81
C ILE A 189 -8.77 -14.68 -8.71
N PRO A 190 -8.07 -14.48 -9.85
CA PRO A 190 -7.57 -15.57 -10.68
C PRO A 190 -6.61 -16.49 -9.90
N SER A 191 -6.65 -17.79 -10.20
CA SER A 191 -5.90 -18.82 -9.46
C SER A 191 -4.39 -18.67 -9.49
N GLU A 192 -3.85 -18.02 -10.52
CA GLU A 192 -2.43 -17.72 -10.69
C GLU A 192 -1.97 -16.45 -9.96
N SER A 193 -2.92 -15.71 -9.35
CA SER A 193 -2.65 -14.48 -8.61
C SER A 193 -2.14 -14.78 -7.20
N SER A 194 -1.33 -13.88 -6.67
CA SER A 194 -0.98 -13.82 -5.25
C SER A 194 -1.71 -12.67 -4.57
N PHE A 195 -1.77 -12.70 -3.24
CA PHE A 195 -2.43 -11.63 -2.49
C PHE A 195 -1.73 -11.33 -1.17
N THR A 196 -1.80 -10.06 -0.80
CA THR A 196 -1.49 -9.50 0.53
C THR A 196 -2.80 -9.09 1.20
N VAL A 197 -2.84 -9.09 2.52
CA VAL A 197 -3.96 -8.56 3.29
C VAL A 197 -3.48 -7.42 4.16
N SER A 198 -4.12 -6.27 4.02
CA SER A 198 -4.00 -5.09 4.87
C SER A 198 -5.32 -4.88 5.61
N ALA A 199 -5.29 -4.76 6.92
CA ALA A 199 -6.52 -4.53 7.67
C ALA A 199 -6.37 -3.43 8.72
N MET A 200 -7.39 -2.56 8.77
CA MET A 200 -7.34 -1.34 9.56
C MET A 200 -7.50 -1.59 11.05
N GLY A 201 -6.66 -0.92 11.85
CA GLY A 201 -6.73 -0.84 13.30
C GLY A 201 -6.72 -2.22 13.97
N ARG A 202 -7.66 -2.44 14.90
CA ARG A 202 -7.75 -3.70 15.68
C ARG A 202 -7.89 -4.98 14.86
N ASN A 203 -8.24 -4.86 13.58
CA ASN A 203 -8.43 -6.01 12.69
C ASN A 203 -7.11 -6.49 12.07
N GLN A 204 -6.03 -5.72 12.17
CA GLN A 204 -4.75 -6.03 11.53
C GLN A 204 -4.23 -7.41 11.89
N PHE A 205 -4.07 -7.73 13.19
CA PHE A 205 -3.56 -9.03 13.61
C PHE A 205 -4.49 -10.21 13.29
N PRO A 206 -5.81 -10.14 13.56
CA PRO A 206 -6.73 -11.22 13.15
C PRO A 206 -6.70 -11.50 11.65
N MET A 207 -6.70 -10.47 10.81
CA MET A 207 -6.69 -10.66 9.36
C MET A 207 -5.32 -11.10 8.85
N ALA A 208 -4.21 -10.65 9.43
CA ALA A 208 -2.87 -11.15 9.14
C ALA A 208 -2.76 -12.66 9.41
N ALA A 209 -3.28 -13.14 10.56
CA ALA A 209 -3.32 -14.56 10.86
C ALA A 209 -4.15 -15.34 9.82
N MET A 210 -5.31 -14.82 9.42
CA MET A 210 -6.14 -15.43 8.40
C MET A 210 -5.45 -15.44 7.03
N ALA A 211 -4.75 -14.37 6.65
CA ALA A 211 -3.97 -14.32 5.40
C ALA A 211 -2.93 -15.45 5.36
N ILE A 212 -2.18 -15.64 6.43
CA ILE A 212 -1.15 -16.69 6.53
C ILE A 212 -1.79 -18.10 6.38
N ILE A 213 -2.87 -18.36 7.11
CA ILE A 213 -3.55 -19.68 7.07
C ILE A 213 -4.10 -19.98 5.68
N THR A 214 -4.53 -18.95 4.93
CA THR A 214 -5.10 -19.09 3.59
C THR A 214 -4.06 -19.01 2.47
N GLY A 215 -2.76 -18.95 2.80
CA GLY A 215 -1.66 -18.96 1.83
C GLY A 215 -1.32 -17.60 1.23
N GLY A 216 -1.82 -16.52 1.82
CA GLY A 216 -1.51 -15.15 1.41
C GLY A 216 -0.31 -14.54 2.14
N HIS A 217 -0.06 -13.29 1.81
CA HIS A 217 0.94 -12.43 2.42
C HIS A 217 0.28 -11.43 3.36
N VAL A 218 1.07 -10.73 4.17
CA VAL A 218 0.54 -9.78 5.15
C VAL A 218 1.20 -8.41 5.01
N ARG A 219 0.39 -7.36 5.21
CA ARG A 219 0.87 -6.00 5.42
C ARG A 219 0.50 -5.55 6.83
N VAL A 220 1.48 -4.97 7.54
CA VAL A 220 1.34 -4.40 8.87
C VAL A 220 2.11 -3.08 8.95
N GLY A 221 1.77 -2.21 9.88
CA GLY A 221 2.52 -0.98 10.12
C GLY A 221 1.65 0.19 10.54
N PHE A 222 2.29 1.34 10.78
CA PHE A 222 1.65 2.55 11.30
C PHE A 222 0.58 3.12 10.37
N GLU A 223 0.72 2.92 9.06
CA GLU A 223 -0.29 3.36 8.10
C GLU A 223 -1.66 2.77 8.37
N ASP A 224 -1.68 1.48 8.73
CA ASP A 224 -2.92 0.71 8.88
C ASP A 224 -3.35 0.62 10.35
N ASN A 225 -2.41 0.67 11.29
CA ASN A 225 -2.67 0.54 12.73
C ASN A 225 -1.49 1.05 13.57
N VAL A 226 -1.78 1.95 14.50
CA VAL A 226 -0.78 2.54 15.42
C VAL A 226 -0.70 1.81 16.76
N TYR A 227 -1.46 0.74 16.97
CA TYR A 227 -1.50 0.02 18.24
C TYR A 227 -0.97 -1.40 18.11
N LEU A 228 -0.08 -1.79 19.01
CA LEU A 228 0.30 -3.19 19.20
C LEU A 228 -0.86 -3.98 19.82
N LYS A 229 -1.55 -3.38 20.78
CA LYS A 229 -2.79 -3.89 21.40
C LYS A 229 -3.55 -2.73 22.03
N LYS A 230 -4.79 -2.98 22.48
CA LYS A 230 -5.65 -1.95 23.08
C LYS A 230 -4.90 -1.11 24.12
N GLY A 231 -4.75 0.19 23.84
CA GLY A 231 -4.11 1.18 24.73
C GLY A 231 -2.59 1.12 24.78
N ILE A 232 -1.92 0.32 23.94
CA ILE A 232 -0.47 0.27 23.82
C ILE A 232 -0.08 0.53 22.38
N LEU A 233 0.63 1.63 22.15
CA LEU A 233 1.19 1.98 20.85
C LEU A 233 2.22 0.95 20.38
N ALA A 234 2.34 0.82 19.08
CA ALA A 234 3.37 0.00 18.45
C ALA A 234 4.71 0.73 18.42
#